data_272261b2ea568667c94c5234279c9b78
#
_entry.id   272261b2ea568667c94c5234279c9b78
#
_cell.length_a   1.000
_cell.length_b   1.000
_cell.length_c   1.000
_cell.angle_alpha   90.00
_cell.angle_beta   90.00
_cell.angle_gamma   90.00
#
_symmetry.space_group_name_H-M   'P 1'
#
loop_
_entity.id
_entity.type
_entity.pdbx_description
1 polymer ?
#
loop_
_entity_poly.entity_id
_entity_poly.type
_entity_poly.pdbx_seq_one_letter_code
_entity_poly.pdbx_strand_id
1 'polypeptide(L)'
;MADTRRRRASTGRMMDEIMELARSLPLTRQVLADSLETATPAQMEFMLSWMNEELASRERSKRARLLKQAGLPGVKELDGYDWTPVRFPVDYGREALESLDFVANSEDVVLFGPPGTGKTHLAVALARKACVEGQPTRFFTAAGLVMRLLRASAEGRLDRELALISKARLLVIDELGYVPVDEEGSRLLFQVVTNAYERQSVIYTTNIEFSGWGRVFGDPNMATAIVGRTVHHGRMIRFEGESYRRTHALMG
;
A
#
# COMPACT_ATOMS: atom_id res chain seq x y z
N MET A 1 -24.29 18.93 45.99
CA MET A 1 -22.82 18.80 45.92
C MET A 1 -22.34 17.68 44.97
N ALA A 2 -22.98 16.50 44.91
CA ALA A 2 -22.57 15.41 44.03
C ALA A 2 -22.75 15.74 42.54
N ASP A 3 -23.83 16.41 42.14
CA ASP A 3 -24.14 16.77 40.76
C ASP A 3 -23.15 17.80 40.16
N THR A 4 -22.75 18.79 40.98
CA THR A 4 -21.77 19.82 40.61
C THR A 4 -20.37 19.22 40.39
N ARG A 5 -19.98 18.23 41.21
CA ARG A 5 -18.72 17.47 41.03
C ARG A 5 -18.73 16.64 39.75
N ARG A 6 -19.87 16.00 39.47
CA ARG A 6 -20.03 15.16 38.25
C ARG A 6 -19.99 16.00 36.96
N ARG A 7 -20.61 17.18 36.95
CA ARG A 7 -20.55 18.14 35.83
C ARG A 7 -19.14 18.70 35.61
N ARG A 8 -18.43 19.09 36.67
CA ARG A 8 -17.04 19.55 36.56
C ARG A 8 -16.10 18.47 36.02
N ALA A 9 -16.26 17.22 36.46
CA ALA A 9 -15.49 16.10 35.95
C ALA A 9 -15.80 15.78 34.46
N SER A 10 -17.06 15.97 34.03
CA SER A 10 -17.46 15.82 32.61
C SER A 10 -16.86 16.92 31.74
N THR A 11 -16.91 18.17 32.18
CA THR A 11 -16.33 19.32 31.46
C THR A 11 -14.81 19.20 31.33
N GLY A 12 -14.11 18.75 32.38
CA GLY A 12 -12.66 18.50 32.31
C GLY A 12 -12.28 17.44 31.25
N ARG A 13 -13.04 16.34 31.22
CA ARG A 13 -12.79 15.29 30.17
C ARG A 13 -13.02 15.81 28.77
N MET A 14 -14.08 16.59 28.52
CA MET A 14 -14.34 17.18 27.22
C MET A 14 -13.21 18.13 26.80
N MET A 15 -12.68 18.92 27.72
CA MET A 15 -11.56 19.82 27.46
C MET A 15 -10.29 19.04 27.07
N ASP A 16 -9.98 17.97 27.81
CA ASP A 16 -8.84 17.10 27.51
C ASP A 16 -8.98 16.45 26.12
N GLU A 17 -10.17 15.95 25.79
CA GLU A 17 -10.48 15.33 24.51
C GLU A 17 -10.35 16.33 23.34
N ILE A 18 -10.87 17.55 23.48
CA ILE A 18 -10.72 18.62 22.48
C ILE A 18 -9.24 18.94 22.26
N MET A 19 -8.47 19.07 23.34
CA MET A 19 -7.05 19.37 23.24
C MET A 19 -6.24 18.24 22.60
N GLU A 20 -6.65 16.98 22.78
CA GLU A 20 -6.05 15.83 22.12
C GLU A 20 -6.38 15.80 20.60
N LEU A 21 -7.65 15.98 20.24
CA LEU A 21 -8.07 16.08 18.84
C LEU A 21 -7.37 17.23 18.09
N ALA A 22 -7.16 18.35 18.78
CA ALA A 22 -6.48 19.52 18.22
C ALA A 22 -5.02 19.25 17.81
N ARG A 23 -4.39 18.20 18.34
CA ARG A 23 -3.03 17.82 17.90
C ARG A 23 -2.97 17.41 16.43
N SER A 24 -4.08 16.91 15.91
CA SER A 24 -4.21 16.46 14.53
C SER A 24 -4.75 17.55 13.59
N LEU A 25 -5.04 18.75 14.12
CA LEU A 25 -5.57 19.87 13.35
C LEU A 25 -4.60 21.06 13.38
N PRO A 26 -4.55 21.89 12.32
CA PRO A 26 -3.70 23.07 12.26
C PRO A 26 -4.28 24.23 13.10
N LEU A 27 -4.48 23.99 14.39
CA LEU A 27 -5.03 24.97 15.32
C LEU A 27 -3.95 25.53 16.25
N THR A 28 -4.06 26.82 16.59
CA THR A 28 -3.20 27.45 17.61
C THR A 28 -3.64 26.99 18.99
N ARG A 29 -2.83 26.16 19.63
CA ARG A 29 -3.16 25.53 20.92
C ARG A 29 -3.48 26.53 22.04
N GLN A 30 -2.75 27.64 22.11
CA GLN A 30 -2.99 28.65 23.12
C GLN A 30 -4.36 29.28 22.96
N VAL A 31 -4.74 29.69 21.74
CA VAL A 31 -6.06 30.26 21.46
C VAL A 31 -7.18 29.29 21.80
N LEU A 32 -6.96 27.99 21.51
CA LEU A 32 -7.93 26.97 21.86
C LEU A 32 -8.07 26.80 23.37
N ALA A 33 -6.95 26.73 24.11
CA ALA A 33 -6.95 26.61 25.58
C ALA A 33 -7.66 27.79 26.22
N ASP A 34 -7.32 29.03 25.86
CA ASP A 34 -7.94 30.24 26.38
C ASP A 34 -9.46 30.28 26.09
N SER A 35 -9.86 29.80 24.91
CA SER A 35 -11.29 29.71 24.54
C SER A 35 -12.04 28.68 25.37
N LEU A 36 -11.41 27.55 25.70
CA LEU A 36 -12.02 26.47 26.49
C LEU A 36 -12.21 26.86 27.96
N GLU A 37 -11.40 27.76 28.50
CA GLU A 37 -11.58 28.27 29.87
C GLU A 37 -12.92 28.98 30.06
N THR A 38 -13.43 29.62 29.03
CA THR A 38 -14.69 30.38 29.06
C THR A 38 -15.87 29.67 28.39
N ALA A 39 -15.60 28.52 27.71
CA ALA A 39 -16.61 27.79 26.94
C ALA A 39 -17.64 27.10 27.86
N THR A 40 -18.90 27.17 27.47
CA THR A 40 -19.97 26.39 28.11
C THR A 40 -19.87 24.91 27.67
N PRO A 41 -20.46 23.98 28.49
CA PRO A 41 -20.52 22.57 28.10
C PRO A 41 -21.11 22.32 26.72
N ALA A 42 -22.17 23.03 26.35
CA ALA A 42 -22.78 22.91 25.01
C ALA A 42 -21.86 23.36 23.87
N GLN A 43 -21.04 24.40 24.11
CA GLN A 43 -20.02 24.83 23.14
C GLN A 43 -18.90 23.80 23.00
N MET A 44 -18.47 23.18 24.11
CA MET A 44 -17.49 22.10 24.06
C MET A 44 -18.03 20.86 23.34
N GLU A 45 -19.26 20.45 23.55
CA GLU A 45 -19.91 19.36 22.82
C GLU A 45 -20.00 19.65 21.33
N PHE A 46 -20.36 20.87 20.94
CA PHE A 46 -20.35 21.29 19.56
C PHE A 46 -18.93 21.21 18.95
N MET A 47 -17.91 21.71 19.65
CA MET A 47 -16.53 21.65 19.21
C MET A 47 -16.03 20.22 19.02
N LEU A 48 -16.34 19.33 19.97
CA LEU A 48 -16.00 17.90 19.87
C LEU A 48 -16.65 17.27 18.64
N SER A 49 -17.95 17.48 18.44
CA SER A 49 -18.67 16.96 17.28
C SER A 49 -18.07 17.48 15.98
N TRP A 50 -17.82 18.78 15.90
CA TRP A 50 -17.22 19.41 14.70
C TRP A 50 -15.81 18.91 14.42
N MET A 51 -14.94 18.81 15.44
CA MET A 51 -13.57 18.32 15.28
C MET A 51 -13.54 16.86 14.82
N ASN A 52 -14.39 16.02 15.38
CA ASN A 52 -14.50 14.62 14.97
C ASN A 52 -14.94 14.50 13.50
N GLU A 53 -15.94 15.30 13.06
CA GLU A 53 -16.40 15.30 11.68
C GLU A 53 -15.31 15.84 10.73
N GLU A 54 -14.58 16.88 11.10
CA GLU A 54 -13.46 17.43 10.33
C GLU A 54 -12.35 16.39 10.17
N LEU A 55 -11.96 15.70 11.24
CA LEU A 55 -10.96 14.64 11.18
C LEU A 55 -11.43 13.48 10.30
N ALA A 56 -12.69 13.06 10.46
CA ALA A 56 -13.27 12.02 9.62
C ALA A 56 -13.31 12.43 8.13
N SER A 57 -13.64 13.69 7.85
CA SER A 57 -13.62 14.25 6.49
C SER A 57 -12.22 14.27 5.88
N ARG A 58 -11.21 14.67 6.67
CA ARG A 58 -9.81 14.64 6.23
C ARG A 58 -9.33 13.22 5.95
N GLU A 59 -9.66 12.27 6.80
CA GLU A 59 -9.31 10.87 6.58
C GLU A 59 -10.00 10.29 5.34
N ARG A 60 -11.29 10.59 5.11
CA ARG A 60 -11.99 10.22 3.87
C ARG A 60 -11.28 10.81 2.64
N SER A 61 -10.93 12.09 2.69
CA SER A 61 -10.23 12.79 1.60
C SER A 61 -8.83 12.24 1.35
N LYS A 62 -8.09 11.92 2.41
CA LYS A 62 -6.76 11.28 2.32
C LYS A 62 -6.87 9.91 1.64
N ARG A 63 -7.79 9.05 2.09
CA ARG A 63 -8.04 7.72 1.51
C ARG A 63 -8.40 7.80 0.03
N ALA A 64 -9.34 8.69 -0.33
CA ALA A 64 -9.74 8.90 -1.72
C ALA A 64 -8.57 9.34 -2.60
N ARG A 65 -7.72 10.25 -2.10
CA ARG A 65 -6.51 10.69 -2.79
C ARG A 65 -5.50 9.56 -2.97
N LEU A 66 -5.25 8.75 -1.94
CA LEU A 66 -4.34 7.61 -2.01
C LEU A 66 -4.82 6.57 -3.03
N LEU A 67 -6.11 6.21 -3.01
CA LEU A 67 -6.71 5.30 -3.97
C LEU A 67 -6.57 5.82 -5.41
N LYS A 68 -6.85 7.11 -5.64
CA LYS A 68 -6.67 7.74 -6.96
C LYS A 68 -5.21 7.71 -7.41
N GLN A 69 -4.28 7.95 -6.50
CA GLN A 69 -2.85 7.99 -6.80
C GLN A 69 -2.23 6.60 -6.98
N ALA A 70 -2.82 5.56 -6.41
CA ALA A 70 -2.31 4.20 -6.49
C ALA A 70 -2.30 3.65 -7.92
N GLY A 71 -3.21 4.10 -8.79
CA GLY A 71 -3.29 3.65 -10.19
C GLY A 71 -3.77 2.20 -10.31
N LEU A 72 -4.64 1.74 -9.41
CA LEU A 72 -5.17 0.38 -9.42
C LEU A 72 -6.01 0.12 -10.68
N PRO A 73 -5.88 -1.05 -11.33
CA PRO A 73 -6.58 -1.37 -12.58
C PRO A 73 -8.10 -1.61 -12.39
N GLY A 74 -8.56 -1.66 -11.14
CA GLY A 74 -9.96 -1.86 -10.81
C GLY A 74 -10.16 -2.00 -9.31
N VAL A 75 -11.42 -2.22 -8.91
CA VAL A 75 -11.77 -2.48 -7.51
C VAL A 75 -11.71 -3.98 -7.25
N LYS A 76 -10.83 -4.39 -6.35
CA LYS A 76 -10.71 -5.76 -5.84
C LYS A 76 -10.66 -5.69 -4.32
N GLU A 77 -11.30 -6.66 -3.68
CA GLU A 77 -11.39 -6.75 -2.23
C GLU A 77 -10.93 -8.13 -1.76
N LEU A 78 -10.52 -8.21 -0.49
CA LEU A 78 -10.16 -9.48 0.14
C LEU A 78 -11.41 -10.26 0.58
N ASP A 79 -12.50 -9.52 0.83
CA ASP A 79 -13.79 -10.15 1.12
C ASP A 79 -14.28 -10.95 -0.09
N GLY A 80 -14.68 -12.20 0.17
CA GLY A 80 -15.06 -13.13 -0.89
C GLY A 80 -13.92 -13.64 -1.79
N TYR A 81 -12.65 -13.33 -1.46
CA TYR A 81 -11.51 -13.85 -2.23
C TYR A 81 -11.35 -15.37 -2.00
N ASP A 82 -11.22 -16.13 -3.09
CA ASP A 82 -10.97 -17.58 -3.03
C ASP A 82 -9.51 -17.88 -2.68
N TRP A 83 -9.27 -18.34 -1.47
CA TRP A 83 -7.96 -18.71 -0.95
C TRP A 83 -7.53 -20.14 -1.28
N THR A 84 -8.43 -20.94 -1.89
CA THR A 84 -8.17 -22.35 -2.22
C THR A 84 -6.89 -22.58 -3.01
N PRO A 85 -6.54 -21.76 -4.03
CA PRO A 85 -5.31 -21.95 -4.79
C PRO A 85 -4.05 -21.43 -4.08
N VAL A 86 -4.17 -20.79 -2.93
CA VAL A 86 -3.05 -20.10 -2.26
C VAL A 86 -2.32 -21.03 -1.30
N ARG A 87 -0.98 -21.10 -1.43
CA ARG A 87 -0.10 -21.85 -0.54
C ARG A 87 0.88 -20.89 0.12
N PHE A 88 0.80 -20.82 1.42
CA PHE A 88 1.66 -20.00 2.26
C PHE A 88 2.90 -20.79 2.71
N PRO A 89 4.05 -20.11 2.93
CA PRO A 89 5.19 -20.73 3.63
C PRO A 89 4.81 -21.08 5.08
N VAL A 90 5.59 -21.96 5.69
CA VAL A 90 5.28 -22.54 7.03
C VAL A 90 5.21 -21.47 8.12
N ASP A 91 6.03 -20.43 8.00
CA ASP A 91 6.19 -19.33 8.97
C ASP A 91 5.35 -18.08 8.66
N TYR A 92 4.49 -18.13 7.62
CA TYR A 92 3.74 -16.97 7.17
C TYR A 92 2.35 -17.38 6.65
N GLY A 93 1.30 -16.90 7.28
CA GLY A 93 -0.07 -17.27 6.96
C GLY A 93 -0.90 -16.14 6.35
N ARG A 94 -2.15 -16.47 6.09
CA ARG A 94 -3.15 -15.53 5.56
C ARG A 94 -3.30 -14.29 6.45
N GLU A 95 -3.43 -14.48 7.75
CA GLU A 95 -3.61 -13.38 8.72
C GLU A 95 -2.45 -12.39 8.67
N ALA A 96 -1.20 -12.89 8.62
CA ALA A 96 -0.01 -12.06 8.50
C ALA A 96 0.06 -11.29 7.17
N LEU A 97 -0.45 -11.85 6.07
CA LEU A 97 -0.57 -11.14 4.81
C LEU A 97 -1.67 -10.07 4.85
N GLU A 98 -2.82 -10.41 5.42
CA GLU A 98 -3.97 -9.50 5.51
C GLU A 98 -3.73 -8.36 6.51
N SER A 99 -2.90 -8.55 7.55
CA SER A 99 -2.56 -7.47 8.50
C SER A 99 -1.76 -6.33 7.85
N LEU A 100 -1.10 -6.59 6.71
CA LEU A 100 -0.17 -5.68 6.06
C LEU A 100 1.09 -5.36 6.88
N ASP A 101 1.45 -6.20 7.87
CA ASP A 101 2.65 -6.01 8.69
C ASP A 101 3.92 -5.99 7.83
N PHE A 102 3.93 -6.73 6.71
CA PHE A 102 5.00 -6.68 5.73
C PHE A 102 5.25 -5.26 5.19
N VAL A 103 4.20 -4.41 5.10
CA VAL A 103 4.34 -3.01 4.67
C VAL A 103 5.01 -2.17 5.75
N ALA A 104 4.69 -2.42 7.02
CA ALA A 104 5.31 -1.73 8.15
C ALA A 104 6.80 -2.08 8.27
N ASN A 105 7.14 -3.34 7.98
CA ASN A 105 8.49 -3.91 8.08
C ASN A 105 9.33 -3.73 6.81
N SER A 106 8.79 -3.13 5.74
CA SER A 106 9.45 -3.01 4.44
C SER A 106 9.87 -4.37 3.85
N GLU A 107 9.05 -5.41 4.07
CA GLU A 107 9.26 -6.75 3.52
C GLU A 107 8.56 -6.90 2.16
N ASP A 108 9.13 -7.73 1.28
CA ASP A 108 8.59 -8.00 -0.04
C ASP A 108 7.65 -9.22 -0.03
N VAL A 109 6.70 -9.25 -0.96
CA VAL A 109 5.82 -10.39 -1.20
C VAL A 109 5.87 -10.80 -2.66
N VAL A 110 6.20 -12.05 -2.95
CA VAL A 110 6.19 -12.61 -4.29
C VAL A 110 4.99 -13.54 -4.44
N LEU A 111 4.04 -13.15 -5.28
CA LEU A 111 2.89 -13.97 -5.65
C LEU A 111 3.26 -14.74 -6.92
N PHE A 112 3.60 -16.02 -6.76
CA PHE A 112 4.10 -16.88 -7.83
C PHE A 112 3.09 -17.97 -8.21
N GLY A 113 2.93 -18.23 -9.50
CA GLY A 113 2.15 -19.37 -9.99
C GLY A 113 1.54 -19.16 -11.38
N PRO A 114 0.76 -20.12 -11.88
CA PRO A 114 0.19 -20.11 -13.23
C PRO A 114 -0.68 -18.87 -13.51
N PRO A 115 -0.83 -18.47 -14.79
CA PRO A 115 -1.74 -17.40 -15.17
C PRO A 115 -3.20 -17.71 -14.81
N GLY A 116 -3.93 -16.67 -14.36
CA GLY A 116 -5.36 -16.79 -14.07
C GLY A 116 -5.71 -17.35 -12.70
N THR A 117 -4.75 -17.62 -11.81
CA THR A 117 -4.96 -18.18 -10.47
C THR A 117 -5.27 -17.12 -9.39
N GLY A 118 -5.48 -15.85 -9.74
CA GLY A 118 -5.90 -14.82 -8.78
C GLY A 118 -4.77 -13.92 -8.23
N LYS A 119 -3.51 -14.08 -8.65
CA LYS A 119 -2.36 -13.28 -8.16
C LYS A 119 -2.58 -11.77 -8.25
N THR A 120 -2.93 -11.27 -9.43
CA THR A 120 -3.22 -9.84 -9.65
C THR A 120 -4.41 -9.38 -8.81
N HIS A 121 -5.46 -10.22 -8.66
CA HIS A 121 -6.59 -9.89 -7.80
C HIS A 121 -6.12 -9.65 -6.36
N LEU A 122 -5.35 -10.59 -5.79
CA LEU A 122 -4.83 -10.49 -4.43
C LEU A 122 -3.91 -9.26 -4.28
N ALA A 123 -2.99 -9.03 -5.23
CA ALA A 123 -2.11 -7.86 -5.21
C ALA A 123 -2.89 -6.54 -5.20
N VAL A 124 -3.92 -6.42 -6.04
CA VAL A 124 -4.79 -5.21 -6.10
C VAL A 124 -5.61 -5.06 -4.83
N ALA A 125 -6.14 -6.14 -4.27
CA ALA A 125 -6.92 -6.11 -3.02
C ALA A 125 -6.06 -5.67 -1.83
N LEU A 126 -4.83 -6.19 -1.69
CA LEU A 126 -3.86 -5.77 -0.67
C LEU A 126 -3.46 -4.29 -0.84
N ALA A 127 -3.17 -3.87 -2.08
CA ALA A 127 -2.84 -2.49 -2.40
C ALA A 127 -3.99 -1.52 -2.06
N ARG A 128 -5.24 -1.93 -2.36
CA ARG A 128 -6.44 -1.17 -2.00
C ARG A 128 -6.58 -1.06 -0.48
N LYS A 129 -6.42 -2.18 0.24
CA LYS A 129 -6.45 -2.20 1.71
C LYS A 129 -5.39 -1.27 2.29
N ALA A 130 -4.16 -1.31 1.80
CA ALA A 130 -3.09 -0.41 2.22
C ALA A 130 -3.47 1.07 2.04
N CYS A 131 -4.07 1.46 0.91
CA CYS A 131 -4.58 2.82 0.68
C CYS A 131 -5.66 3.20 1.70
N VAL A 132 -6.60 2.29 2.02
CA VAL A 132 -7.67 2.52 3.00
C VAL A 132 -7.10 2.68 4.40
N GLU A 133 -6.01 1.99 4.73
CA GLU A 133 -5.26 2.14 5.98
C GLU A 133 -4.29 3.33 5.97
N GLY A 134 -4.34 4.18 4.93
CA GLY A 134 -3.59 5.42 4.87
C GLY A 134 -2.14 5.26 4.37
N GLN A 135 -1.77 4.09 3.82
CA GLN A 135 -0.45 3.83 3.27
C GLN A 135 -0.36 4.30 1.80
N PRO A 136 0.59 5.18 1.46
CA PRO A 136 0.85 5.55 0.07
C PRO A 136 1.23 4.32 -0.75
N THR A 137 0.47 4.05 -1.82
CA THR A 137 0.65 2.86 -2.65
C THR A 137 0.76 3.24 -4.12
N ARG A 138 1.51 2.47 -4.91
CA ARG A 138 1.61 2.58 -6.36
C ARG A 138 1.47 1.19 -6.99
N PHE A 139 0.73 1.15 -8.08
CA PHE A 139 0.55 -0.06 -8.89
C PHE A 139 1.06 0.18 -10.30
N PHE A 140 1.85 -0.74 -10.81
CA PHE A 140 2.28 -0.78 -12.20
C PHE A 140 2.31 -2.23 -12.67
N THR A 141 2.03 -2.47 -13.95
CA THR A 141 2.58 -3.65 -14.62
C THR A 141 4.06 -3.42 -14.84
N ALA A 142 4.86 -4.49 -14.89
CA ALA A 142 6.30 -4.38 -15.14
C ALA A 142 6.60 -3.64 -16.46
N ALA A 143 5.89 -4.00 -17.52
CA ALA A 143 6.01 -3.33 -18.83
C ALA A 143 5.60 -1.85 -18.75
N GLY A 144 4.49 -1.52 -18.06
CA GLY A 144 4.01 -0.14 -17.88
C GLY A 144 4.99 0.72 -17.08
N LEU A 145 5.63 0.14 -16.07
CA LEU A 145 6.67 0.82 -15.28
C LEU A 145 7.89 1.14 -16.16
N VAL A 146 8.40 0.16 -16.91
CA VAL A 146 9.53 0.35 -17.81
C VAL A 146 9.25 1.43 -18.85
N MET A 147 8.10 1.37 -19.53
CA MET A 147 7.71 2.39 -20.52
C MET A 147 7.62 3.79 -19.92
N ARG A 148 7.14 3.90 -18.69
CA ARG A 148 7.06 5.17 -17.95
C ARG A 148 8.44 5.73 -17.62
N LEU A 149 9.36 4.88 -17.19
CA LEU A 149 10.73 5.26 -16.85
C LEU A 149 11.54 5.64 -18.10
N LEU A 150 11.42 4.88 -19.19
CA LEU A 150 12.06 5.20 -20.49
C LEU A 150 11.59 6.57 -20.99
N ARG A 151 10.29 6.84 -20.96
CA ARG A 151 9.76 8.16 -21.32
C ARG A 151 10.32 9.26 -20.42
N ALA A 152 10.33 9.04 -19.10
CA ALA A 152 10.88 10.01 -18.15
C ALA A 152 12.38 10.26 -18.39
N SER A 153 13.14 9.23 -18.74
CA SER A 153 14.56 9.32 -19.12
C SER A 153 14.74 10.18 -20.38
N ALA A 154 14.02 9.87 -21.46
CA ALA A 154 14.07 10.62 -22.71
C ALA A 154 13.69 12.11 -22.55
N GLU A 155 12.83 12.43 -21.59
CA GLU A 155 12.39 13.79 -21.28
C GLU A 155 13.24 14.48 -20.20
N GLY A 156 14.33 13.89 -19.70
CA GLY A 156 15.20 14.43 -18.66
C GLY A 156 14.51 14.55 -17.29
N ARG A 157 13.49 13.73 -17.01
CA ARG A 157 12.67 13.77 -15.77
C ARG A 157 12.78 12.51 -14.94
N LEU A 158 13.77 11.64 -15.22
CA LEU A 158 13.92 10.33 -14.59
C LEU A 158 14.01 10.43 -13.06
N ASP A 159 14.87 11.32 -12.55
CA ASP A 159 15.08 11.49 -11.10
C ASP A 159 13.79 11.90 -10.38
N ARG A 160 13.00 12.78 -11.02
CA ARG A 160 11.69 13.20 -10.50
C ARG A 160 10.72 12.03 -10.44
N GLU A 161 10.72 11.19 -11.47
CA GLU A 161 9.83 10.02 -11.55
C GLU A 161 10.21 8.97 -10.51
N LEU A 162 11.50 8.66 -10.38
CA LEU A 162 12.02 7.77 -9.34
C LEU A 162 11.69 8.28 -7.94
N ALA A 163 11.84 9.58 -7.69
CA ALA A 163 11.47 10.20 -6.41
C ALA A 163 9.95 10.11 -6.13
N LEU A 164 9.09 10.16 -7.16
CA LEU A 164 7.64 9.96 -6.99
C LEU A 164 7.29 8.51 -6.65
N ILE A 165 7.96 7.55 -7.26
CA ILE A 165 7.78 6.12 -6.97
C ILE A 165 8.28 5.82 -5.55
N SER A 166 9.41 6.37 -5.14
CA SER A 166 10.01 6.18 -3.80
C SER A 166 9.19 6.78 -2.64
N LYS A 167 8.16 7.58 -2.92
CA LYS A 167 7.21 8.06 -1.89
C LYS A 167 6.16 7.03 -1.48
N ALA A 168 6.01 5.95 -2.23
CA ALA A 168 5.13 4.86 -1.86
C ALA A 168 5.70 4.08 -0.67
N ARG A 169 4.83 3.58 0.21
CA ARG A 169 5.18 2.58 1.22
C ARG A 169 5.00 1.17 0.66
N LEU A 170 4.08 1.02 -0.27
CA LEU A 170 3.82 -0.22 -0.98
C LEU A 170 3.89 0.02 -2.49
N LEU A 171 4.72 -0.74 -3.17
CA LEU A 171 4.81 -0.78 -4.62
C LEU A 171 4.28 -2.15 -5.11
N VAL A 172 3.41 -2.15 -6.11
CA VAL A 172 3.00 -3.37 -6.80
C VAL A 172 3.60 -3.38 -8.19
N ILE A 173 4.36 -4.42 -8.51
CA ILE A 173 4.90 -4.71 -9.84
C ILE A 173 4.23 -5.98 -10.35
N ASP A 174 3.16 -5.79 -11.11
CA ASP A 174 2.36 -6.87 -11.67
C ASP A 174 2.94 -7.39 -12.99
N GLU A 175 2.73 -8.67 -13.27
CA GLU A 175 3.16 -9.33 -14.52
C GLU A 175 4.68 -9.29 -14.75
N LEU A 176 5.49 -9.42 -13.70
CA LEU A 176 6.94 -9.47 -13.85
C LEU A 176 7.37 -10.69 -14.67
N GLY A 177 8.05 -10.43 -15.79
CA GLY A 177 8.58 -11.45 -16.69
C GLY A 177 7.64 -11.94 -17.79
N TYR A 178 6.43 -11.38 -17.92
CA TYR A 178 5.53 -11.73 -19.02
C TYR A 178 5.96 -11.17 -20.37
N VAL A 179 6.65 -10.04 -20.36
CA VAL A 179 7.20 -9.40 -21.55
C VAL A 179 8.71 -9.24 -21.36
N PRO A 180 9.53 -9.64 -22.35
CA PRO A 180 10.96 -9.34 -22.31
C PRO A 180 11.19 -7.84 -22.22
N VAL A 181 12.15 -7.46 -21.42
CA VAL A 181 12.57 -6.05 -21.23
C VAL A 181 13.93 -5.90 -21.91
N ASP A 182 14.15 -4.80 -22.60
CA ASP A 182 15.46 -4.49 -23.18
C ASP A 182 16.47 -4.11 -22.09
N GLU A 183 17.72 -3.94 -22.45
CA GLU A 183 18.82 -3.67 -21.51
C GLU A 183 18.59 -2.37 -20.72
N GLU A 184 18.12 -1.30 -21.39
CA GLU A 184 17.86 -0.01 -20.72
C GLU A 184 16.68 -0.11 -19.76
N GLY A 185 15.59 -0.71 -20.17
CA GLY A 185 14.42 -0.95 -19.34
C GLY A 185 14.73 -1.84 -18.14
N SER A 186 15.57 -2.86 -18.33
CA SER A 186 16.04 -3.74 -17.26
C SER A 186 16.84 -2.98 -16.21
N ARG A 187 17.74 -2.11 -16.65
CA ARG A 187 18.52 -1.23 -15.77
C ARG A 187 17.64 -0.27 -14.97
N LEU A 188 16.64 0.31 -15.62
CA LEU A 188 15.69 1.21 -14.95
C LEU A 188 14.82 0.47 -13.93
N LEU A 189 14.33 -0.72 -14.26
CA LEU A 189 13.58 -1.57 -13.33
C LEU A 189 14.46 -2.00 -12.15
N PHE A 190 15.71 -2.38 -12.41
CA PHE A 190 16.70 -2.68 -11.35
C PHE A 190 16.90 -1.49 -10.41
N GLN A 191 16.98 -0.26 -10.93
CA GLN A 191 17.12 0.94 -10.13
C GLN A 191 15.91 1.14 -9.22
N VAL A 192 14.68 0.93 -9.69
CA VAL A 192 13.47 1.02 -8.85
C VAL A 192 13.51 0.01 -7.72
N VAL A 193 13.81 -1.27 -8.02
CA VAL A 193 13.85 -2.32 -6.99
C VAL A 193 14.98 -2.07 -5.98
N THR A 194 16.13 -1.60 -6.45
CA THR A 194 17.25 -1.24 -5.55
C THR A 194 16.91 -0.07 -4.65
N ASN A 195 16.20 0.94 -5.16
CA ASN A 195 15.76 2.09 -4.35
C ASN A 195 14.68 1.71 -3.33
N ALA A 196 13.87 0.68 -3.64
CA ALA A 196 12.82 0.19 -2.75
C ALA A 196 13.36 -0.64 -1.59
N TYR A 197 14.49 -1.31 -1.77
CA TYR A 197 15.08 -2.23 -0.79
C TYR A 197 15.20 -1.60 0.60
N GLU A 198 14.66 -2.26 1.65
CA GLU A 198 14.61 -1.83 3.06
C GLU A 198 13.89 -0.48 3.32
N ARG A 199 13.23 0.10 2.31
CA ARG A 199 12.53 1.39 2.42
C ARG A 199 11.05 1.30 2.08
N GLN A 200 10.71 0.40 1.19
CA GLN A 200 9.36 0.15 0.69
C GLN A 200 9.14 -1.35 0.66
N SER A 201 7.90 -1.76 0.73
CA SER A 201 7.52 -3.13 0.40
C SER A 201 7.15 -3.23 -1.05
N VAL A 202 7.53 -4.32 -1.69
CA VAL A 202 7.15 -4.60 -3.07
C VAL A 202 6.35 -5.89 -3.14
N ILE A 203 5.17 -5.83 -3.77
CA ILE A 203 4.44 -7.03 -4.20
C ILE A 203 4.78 -7.28 -5.66
N TYR A 204 5.37 -8.42 -5.92
CA TYR A 204 5.60 -8.92 -7.28
C TYR A 204 4.55 -9.96 -7.62
N THR A 205 3.94 -9.89 -8.80
CA THR A 205 3.23 -11.05 -9.36
C THR A 205 4.01 -11.60 -10.55
N THR A 206 4.19 -12.91 -10.60
CA THR A 206 4.97 -13.56 -11.65
C THR A 206 4.52 -15.01 -11.86
N ASN A 207 4.76 -15.51 -13.05
CA ASN A 207 4.69 -16.95 -13.39
C ASN A 207 6.07 -17.56 -13.64
N ILE A 208 7.14 -16.78 -13.42
CA ILE A 208 8.52 -17.20 -13.66
C ILE A 208 9.20 -17.42 -12.31
N GLU A 209 9.82 -18.58 -12.13
CA GLU A 209 10.64 -18.86 -10.95
C GLU A 209 11.87 -17.94 -10.89
N PHE A 210 12.42 -17.75 -9.70
CA PHE A 210 13.60 -16.90 -9.49
C PHE A 210 14.77 -17.26 -10.39
N SER A 211 14.97 -18.55 -10.70
CA SER A 211 15.98 -19.05 -11.67
C SER A 211 15.81 -18.47 -13.08
N GLY A 212 14.58 -18.08 -13.44
CA GLY A 212 14.25 -17.47 -14.72
C GLY A 212 14.38 -15.96 -14.78
N TRP A 213 14.58 -15.28 -13.65
CA TRP A 213 14.64 -13.81 -13.58
C TRP A 213 15.83 -13.22 -14.36
N GLY A 214 16.91 -14.01 -14.57
CA GLY A 214 18.02 -13.62 -15.45
C GLY A 214 17.58 -13.23 -16.85
N ARG A 215 16.56 -13.90 -17.39
CA ARG A 215 15.98 -13.57 -18.70
C ARG A 215 15.09 -12.31 -18.67
N VAL A 216 14.49 -12.01 -17.52
CA VAL A 216 13.65 -10.82 -17.34
C VAL A 216 14.50 -9.56 -17.31
N PHE A 217 15.64 -9.61 -16.62
CA PHE A 217 16.53 -8.47 -16.42
C PHE A 217 17.68 -8.39 -17.44
N GLY A 218 17.75 -9.33 -18.41
CA GLY A 218 18.78 -9.35 -19.46
C GLY A 218 20.21 -9.53 -18.95
N ASP A 219 20.46 -9.44 -17.65
CA ASP A 219 21.75 -9.60 -16.97
C ASP A 219 21.62 -10.53 -15.78
N PRO A 220 22.33 -11.67 -15.77
CA PRO A 220 22.31 -12.62 -14.66
C PRO A 220 22.77 -12.02 -13.31
N ASN A 221 23.69 -11.05 -13.33
CA ASN A 221 24.19 -10.41 -12.11
C ASN A 221 23.12 -9.48 -11.51
N MET A 222 22.44 -8.70 -12.34
CA MET A 222 21.29 -7.88 -11.90
C MET A 222 20.19 -8.76 -11.32
N ALA A 223 19.84 -9.84 -12.01
CA ALA A 223 18.84 -10.78 -11.53
C ALA A 223 19.24 -11.41 -10.19
N THR A 224 20.49 -11.86 -10.05
CA THR A 224 21.01 -12.42 -8.78
C THR A 224 20.91 -11.41 -7.65
N ALA A 225 21.25 -10.14 -7.91
CA ALA A 225 21.18 -9.08 -6.91
C ALA A 225 19.74 -8.76 -6.50
N ILE A 226 18.78 -8.75 -7.44
CA ILE A 226 17.36 -8.54 -7.12
C ILE A 226 16.80 -9.73 -6.36
N VAL A 227 17.01 -10.95 -6.85
CA VAL A 227 16.55 -12.17 -6.21
C VAL A 227 17.10 -12.27 -4.79
N GLY A 228 18.41 -11.99 -4.60
CA GLY A 228 19.03 -11.99 -3.27
C GLY A 228 18.35 -11.03 -2.30
N ARG A 229 18.02 -9.80 -2.74
CA ARG A 229 17.31 -8.81 -1.92
C ARG A 229 15.87 -9.25 -1.62
N THR A 230 15.14 -9.66 -2.66
CA THR A 230 13.75 -10.11 -2.52
C THR A 230 13.61 -11.34 -1.64
N VAL A 231 14.54 -12.30 -1.74
CA VAL A 231 14.53 -13.52 -0.89
C VAL A 231 14.95 -13.20 0.55
N HIS A 232 15.89 -12.27 0.74
CA HIS A 232 16.41 -11.92 2.06
C HIS A 232 15.33 -11.24 2.93
N HIS A 233 14.51 -10.37 2.34
CA HIS A 233 13.47 -9.61 3.05
C HIS A 233 12.05 -9.91 2.56
N GLY A 234 11.82 -11.04 1.89
CA GLY A 234 10.53 -11.31 1.28
C GLY A 234 9.95 -12.68 1.62
N ARG A 235 8.67 -12.82 1.31
CA ARG A 235 7.90 -14.06 1.41
C ARG A 235 7.38 -14.47 0.05
N MET A 236 7.56 -15.74 -0.33
CA MET A 236 6.96 -16.28 -1.54
C MET A 236 5.66 -17.00 -1.21
N ILE A 237 4.58 -16.52 -1.79
CA ILE A 237 3.25 -17.15 -1.72
C ILE A 237 3.01 -17.82 -3.07
N ARG A 238 2.75 -19.12 -3.05
CA ARG A 238 2.54 -19.91 -4.27
C ARG A 238 1.05 -20.02 -4.59
N PHE A 239 0.75 -19.99 -5.87
CA PHE A 239 -0.59 -20.21 -6.39
C PHE A 239 -0.58 -21.50 -7.19
N GLU A 240 -1.51 -22.39 -6.87
CA GLU A 240 -1.66 -23.70 -7.50
C GLU A 240 -3.06 -23.82 -8.11
N GLY A 241 -3.25 -24.79 -9.02
CA GLY A 241 -4.54 -25.09 -9.61
C GLY A 241 -4.78 -24.47 -10.98
N GLU A 242 -6.01 -24.62 -11.44
CA GLU A 242 -6.43 -24.18 -12.78
C GLU A 242 -6.74 -22.68 -12.83
N SER A 243 -6.71 -22.15 -14.05
CA SER A 243 -7.06 -20.74 -14.28
C SER A 243 -8.54 -20.49 -14.02
N TYR A 244 -8.85 -19.64 -13.03
CA TYR A 244 -10.21 -19.16 -12.78
C TYR A 244 -10.87 -18.56 -14.04
N ARG A 245 -10.07 -17.89 -14.90
CA ARG A 245 -10.57 -17.34 -16.16
C ARG A 245 -11.01 -18.41 -17.15
N ARG A 246 -10.40 -19.60 -17.10
CA ARG A 246 -10.80 -20.72 -17.98
C ARG A 246 -12.04 -21.44 -17.46
N THR A 247 -12.13 -21.65 -16.15
CA THR A 247 -13.26 -22.34 -15.53
C THR A 247 -14.55 -21.50 -15.52
N HIS A 248 -14.41 -20.14 -15.64
CA HIS A 248 -15.55 -19.22 -15.68
C HIS A 248 -15.61 -18.42 -16.99
N ALA A 249 -15.07 -18.98 -18.07
CA ALA A 249 -15.14 -18.36 -19.41
C ALA A 249 -16.59 -18.36 -19.92
N LEU A 250 -17.03 -17.21 -20.45
CA LEU A 250 -18.35 -17.08 -21.12
C LEU A 250 -18.38 -17.74 -22.50
N MET A 251 -17.19 -18.04 -23.06
CA MET A 251 -16.99 -18.77 -24.31
C MET A 251 -16.45 -20.16 -23.96
N GLY A 252 -17.34 -21.06 -23.60
CA GLY A 252 -17.08 -22.47 -23.37
C GLY A 252 -17.60 -23.32 -24.51
#